data_a3e841f883044c5d1c6dd6dcd5b15ad7
#
_entry.id   a3e841f883044c5d1c6dd6dcd5b15ad7
#
_cell.length_a   1.000
_cell.length_b   1.000
_cell.length_c   1.000
_cell.angle_alpha   90.00
_cell.angle_beta   90.00
_cell.angle_gamma   90.00
#
_symmetry.space_group_name_H-M   'P 1'
#
loop_
_entity.id
_entity.type
_entity.pdbx_description
1 polymer ?
#
loop_
_entity_poly.entity_id
_entity_poly.type
_entity_poly.pdbx_seq_one_letter_code
_entity_poly.pdbx_strand_id
1 'polypeptide(L)'
;MSDNAQAEAGTAEGQGPVKIDEELARHLENKREDLFEKFEIRDEFPPEVIEEAEARTEGVQQEIQDELDEREDLRDLTTWTTDPIDAQDFDDAISVRENEDTFTLWVHIADVTHYVHPETKMWAEAVERANTVYLPAYTMHMLPPVLAETVCSLVPNEDRLAHTVEMELDKENLGYEEIDIYKSVIESDERLTYGDAEQRLDDPDAPLHEENQLVFELADRMHEQRKEDGSLVLNPRRDRAHTIIEECMLKANKAVTHELMWNRGVEAMYRVHPQPTPDEWDKALVEIQDLDGVSVPGGSWDDPRKAVNATLEEAPSRQLDSIQWAVMKVMPRAKYMSDPFGGHHALNFDIYGHFTSPIRRLSDLINHWIVYTNDVPEDLQALCKRASDKQKDAETCEREYKKFLSEVGLDANAVNNRGLEIVDDPEDADVAGY
;
A
#
# COMPACT_ATOMS: atom_id res chain seq x y z
N MET A 1 41.51 -9.37 -7.00
CA MET A 1 40.83 -10.59 -6.57
C MET A 1 39.68 -10.09 -5.75
N SER A 2 38.64 -9.65 -6.40
CA SER A 2 37.41 -10.35 -6.84
C SER A 2 36.83 -11.21 -5.74
N ASP A 3 35.74 -10.77 -5.19
CA ASP A 3 34.60 -11.65 -5.16
C ASP A 3 33.31 -10.82 -5.04
N ASN A 4 32.49 -11.03 -6.03
CA ASN A 4 31.10 -10.64 -6.18
C ASN A 4 30.28 -11.17 -5.00
N ALA A 5 29.60 -10.30 -4.29
CA ALA A 5 28.34 -10.65 -3.67
C ALA A 5 27.21 -10.02 -4.51
N GLN A 6 26.86 -10.70 -5.60
CA GLN A 6 25.52 -10.63 -6.16
C GLN A 6 24.59 -11.20 -5.09
N ALA A 7 23.75 -10.34 -4.50
CA ALA A 7 22.56 -10.80 -3.81
C ALA A 7 21.67 -11.43 -4.89
N GLU A 8 21.71 -12.74 -4.98
CA GLU A 8 20.73 -13.54 -5.70
C GLU A 8 19.37 -13.29 -5.02
N ALA A 9 18.46 -12.64 -5.72
CA ALA A 9 17.03 -12.80 -5.51
C ALA A 9 16.69 -14.25 -5.93
N GLY A 10 17.05 -15.20 -5.08
CA GLY A 10 16.68 -16.59 -5.22
C GLY A 10 15.22 -16.74 -4.84
N THR A 11 14.42 -17.20 -5.78
CA THR A 11 13.06 -17.70 -5.58
C THR A 11 13.00 -18.56 -4.33
N ALA A 12 12.16 -18.16 -3.35
CA ALA A 12 11.94 -18.88 -2.09
C ALA A 12 11.13 -20.19 -2.27
N GLU A 13 11.01 -20.67 -3.49
CA GLU A 13 10.38 -21.97 -3.80
C GLU A 13 11.33 -23.10 -3.39
N GLY A 14 11.06 -23.71 -2.22
CA GLY A 14 11.69 -24.95 -1.79
C GLY A 14 12.19 -25.02 -0.35
N GLN A 15 12.15 -23.94 0.41
CA GLN A 15 12.46 -24.00 1.84
C GLN A 15 11.15 -24.00 2.64
N GLY A 16 10.93 -25.03 3.48
CA GLY A 16 9.80 -25.10 4.42
C GLY A 16 9.78 -23.92 5.41
N PRO A 17 8.80 -23.86 6.32
CA PRO A 17 8.69 -22.81 7.33
C PRO A 17 9.99 -22.69 8.15
N VAL A 18 10.22 -21.50 8.72
CA VAL A 18 11.36 -21.27 9.64
C VAL A 18 11.10 -22.03 10.92
N LYS A 19 11.97 -22.96 11.27
CA LYS A 19 11.81 -23.81 12.46
C LYS A 19 12.38 -23.14 13.69
N ILE A 20 11.57 -23.06 14.74
CA ILE A 20 11.94 -22.50 16.04
C ILE A 20 11.57 -23.49 17.16
N ASP A 21 12.30 -23.44 18.27
CA ASP A 21 11.97 -24.23 19.45
C ASP A 21 10.83 -23.58 20.29
N GLU A 22 10.27 -24.35 21.24
CA GLU A 22 9.19 -23.87 22.12
C GLU A 22 9.61 -22.66 22.99
N GLU A 23 10.88 -22.54 23.35
CA GLU A 23 11.36 -21.43 24.18
C GLU A 23 11.37 -20.13 23.39
N LEU A 24 11.88 -20.16 22.16
CA LEU A 24 11.84 -19.01 21.26
C LEU A 24 10.40 -18.64 20.86
N ALA A 25 9.55 -19.62 20.58
CA ALA A 25 8.14 -19.38 20.29
C ALA A 25 7.45 -18.60 21.42
N ARG A 26 7.70 -18.98 22.68
CA ARG A 26 7.18 -18.27 23.87
C ARG A 26 7.75 -16.86 24.00
N HIS A 27 9.03 -16.65 23.65
CA HIS A 27 9.64 -15.32 23.65
C HIS A 27 9.01 -14.41 22.59
N LEU A 28 8.71 -14.93 21.39
CA LEU A 28 8.03 -14.19 20.34
C LEU A 28 6.61 -13.78 20.75
N GLU A 29 5.87 -14.71 21.37
CA GLU A 29 4.53 -14.46 21.89
C GLU A 29 4.51 -13.38 22.98
N ASN A 30 5.35 -13.52 24.00
CA ASN A 30 5.48 -12.51 25.04
C ASN A 30 5.84 -11.13 24.48
N LYS A 31 6.76 -11.08 23.51
CA LYS A 31 7.14 -9.81 22.87
C LYS A 31 5.99 -9.19 22.09
N ARG A 32 5.20 -10.01 21.38
CA ARG A 32 4.01 -9.56 20.68
C ARG A 32 3.00 -8.97 21.67
N GLU A 33 2.68 -9.69 22.75
CA GLU A 33 1.76 -9.24 23.80
C GLU A 33 2.21 -7.92 24.42
N ASP A 34 3.50 -7.79 24.79
CA ASP A 34 4.08 -6.55 25.32
C ASP A 34 3.91 -5.37 24.35
N LEU A 35 4.09 -5.61 23.04
CA LEU A 35 3.91 -4.57 22.02
C LEU A 35 2.44 -4.20 21.84
N PHE A 36 1.54 -5.18 21.88
CA PHE A 36 0.09 -4.94 21.76
C PHE A 36 -0.42 -4.13 22.95
N GLU A 37 -0.01 -4.45 24.17
CA GLU A 37 -0.33 -3.63 25.35
C GLU A 37 0.25 -2.21 25.23
N LYS A 38 1.52 -2.09 24.83
CA LYS A 38 2.21 -0.79 24.68
C LYS A 38 1.57 0.14 23.68
N PHE A 39 1.10 -0.40 22.53
CA PHE A 39 0.54 0.39 21.44
C PHE A 39 -0.98 0.30 21.34
N GLU A 40 -1.65 -0.30 22.34
CA GLU A 40 -3.10 -0.51 22.37
C GLU A 40 -3.62 -1.16 21.08
N ILE A 41 -2.91 -2.19 20.60
CA ILE A 41 -3.31 -2.99 19.44
C ILE A 41 -4.24 -4.10 19.92
N ARG A 42 -5.38 -4.22 19.26
CA ARG A 42 -6.39 -5.26 19.54
C ARG A 42 -6.12 -6.46 18.65
N ASP A 43 -5.84 -7.62 19.22
CA ASP A 43 -5.65 -8.87 18.46
C ASP A 43 -6.97 -9.63 18.24
N GLU A 44 -7.95 -9.49 19.14
CA GLU A 44 -9.25 -10.12 19.02
C GLU A 44 -10.35 -9.11 18.65
N PHE A 45 -11.36 -9.58 17.90
CA PHE A 45 -12.56 -8.82 17.63
C PHE A 45 -13.64 -9.12 18.68
N PRO A 46 -14.48 -8.13 19.06
CA PRO A 46 -15.66 -8.38 19.88
C PRO A 46 -16.57 -9.44 19.22
N PRO A 47 -17.14 -10.39 19.99
CA PRO A 47 -18.01 -11.44 19.42
C PRO A 47 -19.16 -10.90 18.56
N GLU A 48 -19.75 -9.77 18.97
CA GLU A 48 -20.83 -9.13 18.25
C GLU A 48 -20.42 -8.51 16.90
N VAL A 49 -19.13 -8.23 16.71
CA VAL A 49 -18.56 -7.78 15.42
C VAL A 49 -18.33 -8.97 14.51
N ILE A 50 -17.85 -10.08 15.06
CA ILE A 50 -17.69 -11.34 14.33
C ILE A 50 -19.04 -11.86 13.84
N GLU A 51 -20.05 -11.92 14.72
CA GLU A 51 -21.42 -12.35 14.37
C GLU A 51 -22.01 -11.48 13.23
N GLU A 52 -21.79 -10.17 13.27
CA GLU A 52 -22.25 -9.26 12.21
C GLU A 52 -21.50 -9.50 10.89
N ALA A 53 -20.20 -9.73 10.94
CA ALA A 53 -19.37 -10.02 9.76
C ALA A 53 -19.71 -11.37 9.12
N GLU A 54 -19.87 -12.43 9.94
CA GLU A 54 -20.27 -13.76 9.47
C GLU A 54 -21.65 -13.74 8.79
N ALA A 55 -22.60 -12.96 9.32
CA ALA A 55 -23.92 -12.80 8.71
C ALA A 55 -23.84 -12.20 7.28
N ARG A 56 -22.80 -11.46 6.94
CA ARG A 56 -22.60 -10.89 5.58
C ARG A 56 -22.09 -11.91 4.56
N THR A 57 -21.58 -13.06 5.00
CA THR A 57 -21.14 -14.10 4.06
C THR A 57 -22.31 -14.90 3.48
N GLU A 58 -23.43 -14.93 4.19
CA GLU A 58 -24.62 -15.67 3.75
C GLU A 58 -25.29 -14.95 2.57
N GLY A 59 -25.27 -15.60 1.39
CA GLY A 59 -25.95 -15.09 0.20
C GLY A 59 -25.22 -13.97 -0.54
N VAL A 60 -23.96 -13.69 -0.22
CA VAL A 60 -23.17 -12.61 -0.83
C VAL A 60 -23.19 -12.64 -2.38
N GLN A 61 -23.09 -13.81 -2.99
CA GLN A 61 -23.14 -13.92 -4.46
C GLN A 61 -24.51 -13.54 -5.02
N GLN A 62 -25.60 -13.84 -4.30
CA GLN A 62 -26.94 -13.39 -4.73
C GLN A 62 -27.10 -11.89 -4.54
N GLU A 63 -26.57 -11.33 -3.44
CA GLU A 63 -26.56 -9.88 -3.19
C GLU A 63 -25.81 -9.14 -4.31
N ILE A 64 -24.65 -9.64 -4.73
CA ILE A 64 -23.89 -9.08 -5.87
C ILE A 64 -24.71 -9.11 -7.16
N GLN A 65 -25.42 -10.22 -7.46
CA GLN A 65 -26.30 -10.30 -8.64
C GLN A 65 -27.46 -9.29 -8.57
N ASP A 66 -28.02 -9.07 -7.38
CA ASP A 66 -29.11 -8.11 -7.19
C ASP A 66 -28.64 -6.65 -7.34
N GLU A 67 -27.35 -6.37 -7.09
CA GLU A 67 -26.70 -5.06 -7.25
C GLU A 67 -26.36 -4.72 -8.72
N LEU A 68 -26.37 -5.66 -9.65
CA LEU A 68 -26.01 -5.43 -11.07
C LEU A 68 -26.87 -4.39 -11.77
N ASP A 69 -28.13 -4.21 -11.35
CA ASP A 69 -29.02 -3.21 -11.95
C ASP A 69 -28.64 -1.76 -11.58
N GLU A 70 -27.83 -1.57 -10.54
CA GLU A 70 -27.40 -0.27 -10.01
C GLU A 70 -25.89 0.00 -10.16
N ARG A 71 -25.15 -0.94 -10.75
CA ARG A 71 -23.68 -0.88 -10.90
C ARG A 71 -23.27 -1.13 -12.36
N GLU A 72 -22.11 -0.60 -12.74
CA GLU A 72 -21.51 -0.95 -14.02
C GLU A 72 -20.97 -2.38 -13.98
N ASP A 73 -21.38 -3.19 -14.96
CA ASP A 73 -20.90 -4.58 -15.10
C ASP A 73 -19.59 -4.58 -15.90
N LEU A 74 -18.47 -4.78 -15.20
CA LEU A 74 -17.12 -4.80 -15.75
C LEU A 74 -16.48 -6.19 -15.74
N ARG A 75 -17.25 -7.26 -15.55
CA ARG A 75 -16.76 -8.64 -15.47
C ARG A 75 -16.12 -9.16 -16.77
N ASP A 76 -16.45 -8.54 -17.90
CA ASP A 76 -15.82 -8.87 -19.20
C ASP A 76 -14.49 -8.11 -19.44
N LEU A 77 -14.08 -7.23 -18.52
CA LEU A 77 -12.85 -6.47 -18.62
C LEU A 77 -11.70 -7.27 -18.01
N THR A 78 -10.62 -7.46 -18.77
CA THR A 78 -9.42 -8.12 -18.25
C THR A 78 -8.88 -7.38 -17.02
N THR A 79 -8.93 -8.05 -15.88
CA THR A 79 -8.67 -7.45 -14.56
C THR A 79 -7.78 -8.39 -13.72
N TRP A 80 -6.78 -7.85 -13.02
CA TRP A 80 -5.94 -8.64 -12.13
C TRP A 80 -5.49 -7.86 -10.91
N THR A 81 -5.15 -8.59 -9.84
CA THR A 81 -4.51 -8.03 -8.65
C THR A 81 -3.01 -8.32 -8.63
N THR A 82 -2.22 -7.50 -7.94
CA THR A 82 -0.78 -7.74 -7.75
C THR A 82 -0.38 -7.39 -6.32
N ASP A 83 -0.06 -8.38 -5.52
CA ASP A 83 0.09 -8.28 -4.08
C ASP A 83 1.31 -9.06 -3.56
N PRO A 84 1.76 -8.82 -2.32
CA PRO A 84 2.71 -9.69 -1.65
C PRO A 84 2.23 -11.15 -1.61
N ILE A 85 3.18 -12.11 -1.57
CA ILE A 85 2.86 -13.54 -1.63
C ILE A 85 1.95 -14.00 -0.48
N ASP A 86 2.09 -13.39 0.67
CA ASP A 86 1.36 -13.69 1.92
C ASP A 86 0.07 -12.87 2.10
N ALA A 87 -0.23 -11.94 1.20
CA ALA A 87 -1.46 -11.16 1.25
C ALA A 87 -2.69 -12.02 0.91
N GLN A 88 -3.79 -11.76 1.63
CA GLN A 88 -5.11 -12.36 1.42
C GLN A 88 -6.21 -11.29 1.28
N ASP A 89 -5.89 -10.04 1.61
CA ASP A 89 -6.76 -8.87 1.62
C ASP A 89 -6.47 -8.00 0.38
N PHE A 90 -6.94 -8.43 -0.80
CA PHE A 90 -6.72 -7.73 -2.06
C PHE A 90 -7.64 -6.53 -2.18
N ASP A 91 -7.09 -5.36 -1.82
CA ASP A 91 -7.81 -4.08 -1.83
C ASP A 91 -8.07 -3.55 -3.24
N ASP A 92 -7.13 -3.79 -4.18
CA ASP A 92 -7.10 -3.17 -5.49
C ASP A 92 -6.83 -4.17 -6.63
N ALA A 93 -7.45 -3.90 -7.78
CA ALA A 93 -7.20 -4.55 -9.04
C ALA A 93 -7.09 -3.51 -10.15
N ILE A 94 -6.43 -3.85 -11.24
CA ILE A 94 -6.20 -2.94 -12.36
C ILE A 94 -6.65 -3.55 -13.69
N SER A 95 -7.05 -2.65 -14.60
CA SER A 95 -7.29 -2.94 -16.00
C SER A 95 -6.75 -1.79 -16.86
N VAL A 96 -6.31 -2.08 -18.07
CA VAL A 96 -5.74 -1.08 -18.97
C VAL A 96 -6.16 -1.33 -20.40
N ARG A 97 -6.33 -0.25 -21.14
CA ARG A 97 -6.59 -0.29 -22.61
C ARG A 97 -5.85 0.84 -23.30
N GLU A 98 -5.25 0.53 -24.42
CA GLU A 98 -4.70 1.52 -25.33
C GLU A 98 -5.73 1.90 -26.38
N ASN A 99 -6.03 3.21 -26.50
CA ASN A 99 -6.88 3.78 -27.55
C ASN A 99 -6.03 4.50 -28.60
N GLU A 100 -6.64 5.19 -29.58
CA GLU A 100 -5.90 5.93 -30.61
C GLU A 100 -5.06 7.07 -30.01
N ASP A 101 -5.67 7.93 -29.19
CA ASP A 101 -5.04 9.13 -28.65
C ASP A 101 -4.90 9.10 -27.10
N THR A 102 -5.48 8.11 -26.41
CA THR A 102 -5.50 7.99 -24.97
C THR A 102 -5.12 6.59 -24.49
N PHE A 103 -4.82 6.48 -23.19
CA PHE A 103 -4.91 5.24 -22.44
C PHE A 103 -6.12 5.32 -21.53
N THR A 104 -6.89 4.23 -21.42
CA THR A 104 -7.86 4.10 -20.34
C THR A 104 -7.27 3.19 -19.27
N LEU A 105 -7.14 3.72 -18.06
CA LEU A 105 -6.69 3.00 -16.88
C LEU A 105 -7.87 2.90 -15.90
N TRP A 106 -8.24 1.68 -15.54
CA TRP A 106 -9.20 1.40 -14.47
C TRP A 106 -8.44 0.94 -13.23
N VAL A 107 -8.79 1.54 -12.10
CA VAL A 107 -8.35 1.08 -10.79
C VAL A 107 -9.61 0.72 -10.01
N HIS A 108 -9.75 -0.58 -9.74
CA HIS A 108 -10.90 -1.15 -9.04
C HIS A 108 -10.52 -1.34 -7.59
N ILE A 109 -11.31 -0.79 -6.69
CA ILE A 109 -11.07 -0.86 -5.24
C ILE A 109 -12.24 -1.56 -4.58
N ALA A 110 -11.99 -2.50 -3.68
CA ALA A 110 -13.00 -3.23 -2.94
C ALA A 110 -14.06 -2.29 -2.33
N ASP A 111 -15.36 -2.50 -2.63
CA ASP A 111 -16.46 -1.70 -2.04
C ASP A 111 -16.76 -2.16 -0.62
N VAL A 112 -15.85 -1.85 0.30
CA VAL A 112 -16.00 -2.15 1.72
C VAL A 112 -17.21 -1.44 2.33
N THR A 113 -17.56 -0.24 1.82
CA THR A 113 -18.66 0.56 2.36
C THR A 113 -20.05 -0.01 2.11
N HIS A 114 -20.17 -0.95 1.19
CA HIS A 114 -21.41 -1.73 1.01
C HIS A 114 -21.72 -2.57 2.25
N TYR A 115 -20.71 -3.12 2.90
CA TYR A 115 -20.84 -4.00 4.08
C TYR A 115 -20.60 -3.28 5.40
N VAL A 116 -19.69 -2.29 5.41
CA VAL A 116 -19.19 -1.60 6.60
C VAL A 116 -19.52 -0.11 6.49
N HIS A 117 -20.54 0.33 7.21
CA HIS A 117 -21.03 1.71 7.21
C HIS A 117 -21.35 2.20 8.63
N PRO A 118 -21.55 3.50 8.88
CA PRO A 118 -21.67 4.08 10.23
C PRO A 118 -22.67 3.43 11.18
N GLU A 119 -23.68 2.73 10.65
CA GLU A 119 -24.70 2.06 11.46
C GLU A 119 -24.27 0.65 11.92
N THR A 120 -23.12 0.12 11.44
CA THR A 120 -22.62 -1.23 11.76
C THR A 120 -21.66 -1.21 12.95
N LYS A 121 -21.61 -2.33 13.69
CA LYS A 121 -20.59 -2.54 14.73
C LYS A 121 -19.20 -2.68 14.13
N MET A 122 -19.12 -3.24 12.92
CA MET A 122 -17.88 -3.34 12.14
C MET A 122 -17.26 -1.97 11.86
N TRP A 123 -18.07 -0.95 11.53
CA TRP A 123 -17.58 0.43 11.37
C TRP A 123 -16.99 0.96 12.69
N ALA A 124 -17.70 0.79 13.79
CA ALA A 124 -17.21 1.23 15.08
C ALA A 124 -15.87 0.57 15.45
N GLU A 125 -15.72 -0.72 15.18
CA GLU A 125 -14.47 -1.45 15.40
C GLU A 125 -13.37 -1.02 14.41
N ALA A 126 -13.69 -0.78 13.13
CA ALA A 126 -12.75 -0.23 12.16
C ALA A 126 -12.21 1.14 12.58
N VAL A 127 -13.07 2.02 13.14
CA VAL A 127 -12.65 3.31 13.72
C VAL A 127 -11.73 3.10 14.91
N GLU A 128 -11.99 2.11 15.78
CA GLU A 128 -11.13 1.81 16.92
C GLU A 128 -9.74 1.30 16.49
N ARG A 129 -9.66 0.41 15.52
CA ARG A 129 -8.40 -0.15 14.99
C ARG A 129 -7.66 0.82 14.08
N ALA A 130 -8.39 1.49 13.21
CA ALA A 130 -7.96 2.47 12.21
C ALA A 130 -6.99 1.96 11.13
N ASN A 131 -6.23 0.90 11.38
CA ASN A 131 -5.32 0.28 10.42
C ASN A 131 -5.16 -1.21 10.71
N THR A 132 -4.90 -1.99 9.67
CA THR A 132 -4.29 -3.32 9.80
C THR A 132 -2.83 -3.16 10.24
N VAL A 133 -2.35 -4.06 11.12
CA VAL A 133 -0.96 -4.11 11.58
C VAL A 133 -0.33 -5.41 11.08
N TYR A 134 0.77 -5.29 10.32
CA TYR A 134 1.46 -6.42 9.69
C TYR A 134 2.74 -6.75 10.45
N LEU A 135 2.69 -7.75 11.33
CA LEU A 135 3.89 -8.33 11.92
C LEU A 135 4.30 -9.58 11.13
N PRO A 136 5.60 -9.86 10.97
CA PRO A 136 6.01 -11.14 10.40
C PRO A 136 5.31 -12.32 11.07
N ALA A 137 4.63 -13.15 10.28
CA ALA A 137 3.76 -14.26 10.65
C ALA A 137 2.43 -13.90 11.36
N TYR A 138 2.11 -12.62 11.57
CA TYR A 138 0.86 -12.22 12.25
C TYR A 138 0.25 -10.97 11.61
N THR A 139 -1.01 -11.05 11.21
CA THR A 139 -1.77 -9.89 10.72
C THR A 139 -2.93 -9.58 11.65
N MET A 140 -2.96 -8.37 12.19
CA MET A 140 -4.08 -7.85 12.98
C MET A 140 -4.92 -6.94 12.09
N HIS A 141 -5.93 -7.53 11.46
CA HIS A 141 -6.79 -6.84 10.51
C HIS A 141 -7.58 -5.68 11.13
N MET A 142 -7.82 -4.64 10.34
CA MET A 142 -8.76 -3.55 10.69
C MET A 142 -10.21 -4.06 10.69
N LEU A 143 -10.55 -4.95 9.77
CA LEU A 143 -11.85 -5.59 9.63
C LEU A 143 -11.77 -7.08 9.99
N PRO A 144 -12.87 -7.73 10.40
CA PRO A 144 -12.86 -9.18 10.60
C PRO A 144 -12.30 -9.94 9.39
N PRO A 145 -11.47 -10.99 9.59
CA PRO A 145 -10.84 -11.72 8.49
C PRO A 145 -11.82 -12.23 7.44
N VAL A 146 -13.02 -12.66 7.85
CA VAL A 146 -14.05 -13.11 6.92
C VAL A 146 -14.50 -12.03 5.94
N LEU A 147 -14.43 -10.76 6.30
CA LEU A 147 -14.66 -9.65 5.37
C LEU A 147 -13.38 -9.29 4.60
N ALA A 148 -12.28 -9.13 5.32
CA ALA A 148 -11.02 -8.66 4.76
C ALA A 148 -10.46 -9.62 3.70
N GLU A 149 -10.55 -10.93 3.93
CA GLU A 149 -9.89 -11.96 3.12
C GLU A 149 -10.83 -12.68 2.14
N THR A 150 -12.18 -12.54 2.32
CA THR A 150 -13.14 -13.27 1.48
C THR A 150 -14.19 -12.38 0.83
N VAL A 151 -15.02 -11.68 1.61
CA VAL A 151 -16.16 -10.91 1.07
C VAL A 151 -15.72 -9.68 0.29
N CYS A 152 -14.78 -8.90 0.85
CA CYS A 152 -14.29 -7.67 0.25
C CYS A 152 -13.09 -7.90 -0.67
N SER A 153 -12.22 -8.88 -0.35
CA SER A 153 -11.02 -9.17 -1.12
C SER A 153 -11.32 -9.49 -2.58
N LEU A 154 -10.64 -8.84 -3.50
CA LEU A 154 -10.82 -8.98 -4.95
C LEU A 154 -10.18 -10.29 -5.46
N VAL A 155 -10.59 -11.42 -4.87
CA VAL A 155 -10.08 -12.75 -5.21
C VAL A 155 -10.40 -13.14 -6.66
N PRO A 156 -9.54 -13.91 -7.35
CA PRO A 156 -9.75 -14.25 -8.74
C PRO A 156 -10.93 -15.21 -8.95
N ASN A 157 -11.57 -15.10 -10.12
CA ASN A 157 -12.66 -15.95 -10.61
C ASN A 157 -13.93 -15.88 -9.72
N GLU A 158 -14.15 -14.79 -9.03
CA GLU A 158 -15.37 -14.54 -8.27
C GLU A 158 -15.85 -13.10 -8.48
N ASP A 159 -17.18 -12.94 -8.63
CA ASP A 159 -17.80 -11.62 -8.71
C ASP A 159 -17.53 -10.83 -7.41
N ARG A 160 -17.12 -9.57 -7.54
CA ARG A 160 -16.88 -8.67 -6.40
C ARG A 160 -17.46 -7.28 -6.66
N LEU A 161 -17.99 -6.69 -5.58
CA LEU A 161 -18.38 -5.28 -5.57
C LEU A 161 -17.14 -4.40 -5.47
N ALA A 162 -17.02 -3.46 -6.38
CA ALA A 162 -15.91 -2.52 -6.39
C ALA A 162 -16.37 -1.08 -6.57
N HIS A 163 -15.48 -0.17 -6.19
CA HIS A 163 -15.46 1.21 -6.63
C HIS A 163 -14.42 1.34 -7.74
N THR A 164 -14.84 1.71 -8.92
CA THR A 164 -13.94 1.88 -10.04
C THR A 164 -13.62 3.35 -10.26
N VAL A 165 -12.32 3.63 -10.38
CA VAL A 165 -11.78 4.91 -10.86
C VAL A 165 -11.32 4.68 -12.28
N GLU A 166 -12.11 5.15 -13.25
CA GLU A 166 -11.79 5.12 -14.68
C GLU A 166 -11.15 6.44 -15.07
N MET A 167 -10.01 6.37 -15.71
CA MET A 167 -9.21 7.53 -16.09
C MET A 167 -8.83 7.43 -17.56
N GLU A 168 -9.32 8.36 -18.39
CA GLU A 168 -8.74 8.57 -19.70
C GLU A 168 -7.54 9.50 -19.60
N LEU A 169 -6.38 9.01 -20.05
CA LEU A 169 -5.11 9.70 -19.98
C LEU A 169 -4.60 10.00 -21.39
N ASP A 170 -4.33 11.27 -21.66
CA ASP A 170 -3.73 11.70 -22.92
C ASP A 170 -2.37 11.04 -23.17
N LYS A 171 -2.13 10.51 -24.37
CA LYS A 171 -0.90 9.77 -24.68
C LYS A 171 0.36 10.62 -24.68
N GLU A 172 0.28 11.93 -24.90
CA GLU A 172 1.47 12.77 -24.98
C GLU A 172 1.94 13.21 -23.59
N ASN A 173 1.01 13.64 -22.71
CA ASN A 173 1.33 14.30 -21.44
C ASN A 173 0.76 13.58 -20.22
N LEU A 174 0.04 12.46 -20.38
CA LEU A 174 -0.59 11.67 -19.32
C LEU A 174 -1.54 12.50 -18.40
N GLY A 175 -2.01 13.63 -18.92
CA GLY A 175 -3.08 14.42 -18.27
C GLY A 175 -4.41 13.69 -18.30
N TYR A 176 -5.27 13.99 -17.35
CA TYR A 176 -6.63 13.46 -17.36
C TYR A 176 -7.45 14.17 -18.44
N GLU A 177 -7.98 13.42 -19.41
CA GLU A 177 -9.01 13.88 -20.35
C GLU A 177 -10.40 13.71 -19.72
N GLU A 178 -10.61 12.57 -19.05
CA GLU A 178 -11.85 12.25 -18.33
C GLU A 178 -11.53 11.45 -17.05
N ILE A 179 -12.35 11.64 -16.03
CA ILE A 179 -12.31 10.88 -14.77
C ILE A 179 -13.74 10.52 -14.40
N ASP A 180 -14.02 9.23 -14.33
CA ASP A 180 -15.27 8.71 -13.81
C ASP A 180 -15.03 7.85 -12.57
N ILE A 181 -15.87 8.04 -11.54
CA ILE A 181 -15.82 7.28 -10.28
C ILE A 181 -17.21 6.72 -10.03
N TYR A 182 -17.32 5.41 -10.08
CA TYR A 182 -18.61 4.74 -10.01
C TYR A 182 -18.52 3.40 -9.29
N LYS A 183 -19.69 2.87 -8.88
CA LYS A 183 -19.83 1.53 -8.35
C LYS A 183 -19.87 0.52 -9.48
N SER A 184 -19.15 -0.58 -9.33
CA SER A 184 -19.05 -1.63 -10.35
C SER A 184 -19.17 -3.03 -9.75
N VAL A 185 -19.37 -4.01 -10.63
CA VAL A 185 -19.13 -5.43 -10.36
C VAL A 185 -18.00 -5.88 -11.27
N ILE A 186 -16.97 -6.47 -10.69
CA ILE A 186 -15.81 -7.00 -11.41
C ILE A 186 -15.65 -8.50 -11.16
N GLU A 187 -14.96 -9.18 -12.06
CA GLU A 187 -14.36 -10.49 -11.83
C GLU A 187 -12.87 -10.37 -12.12
N SER A 188 -12.02 -10.60 -11.12
CA SER A 188 -10.57 -10.62 -11.34
C SER A 188 -10.19 -11.93 -12.04
N ASP A 189 -9.48 -11.85 -13.18
CA ASP A 189 -9.02 -13.02 -13.94
C ASP A 189 -7.91 -13.75 -13.19
N GLU A 190 -7.03 -13.00 -12.53
CA GLU A 190 -5.85 -13.60 -11.89
C GLU A 190 -5.33 -12.75 -10.71
N ARG A 191 -4.75 -13.43 -9.74
CA ARG A 191 -3.95 -12.83 -8.68
C ARG A 191 -2.48 -13.08 -8.96
N LEU A 192 -1.68 -12.03 -9.13
CA LEU A 192 -0.25 -12.08 -9.29
C LEU A 192 0.45 -11.74 -7.97
N THR A 193 1.58 -12.40 -7.72
CA THR A 193 2.59 -11.83 -6.82
C THR A 193 3.43 -10.80 -7.56
N TYR A 194 4.15 -9.94 -6.84
CA TYR A 194 5.15 -9.06 -7.48
C TYR A 194 6.18 -9.85 -8.29
N GLY A 195 6.58 -11.04 -7.82
CA GLY A 195 7.46 -11.95 -8.54
C GLY A 195 6.86 -12.50 -9.83
N ASP A 196 5.57 -12.89 -9.79
CA ASP A 196 4.86 -13.35 -11.00
C ASP A 196 4.74 -12.23 -12.02
N ALA A 197 4.37 -11.01 -11.58
CA ALA A 197 4.25 -9.85 -12.45
C ALA A 197 5.61 -9.52 -13.14
N GLU A 198 6.73 -9.58 -12.40
CA GLU A 198 8.07 -9.42 -12.99
C GLU A 198 8.37 -10.48 -14.05
N GLN A 199 8.07 -11.77 -13.77
CA GLN A 199 8.29 -12.84 -14.74
C GLN A 199 7.45 -12.65 -16.00
N ARG A 200 6.18 -12.23 -15.85
CA ARG A 200 5.28 -11.98 -16.97
C ARG A 200 5.74 -10.86 -17.89
N LEU A 201 6.40 -9.85 -17.35
CA LEU A 201 7.02 -8.80 -18.17
C LEU A 201 8.14 -9.33 -19.05
N ASP A 202 8.80 -10.43 -18.70
CA ASP A 202 9.92 -11.01 -19.44
C ASP A 202 9.57 -12.22 -20.30
N ASP A 203 8.36 -12.80 -20.14
CA ASP A 203 7.90 -13.99 -20.86
C ASP A 203 6.75 -13.68 -21.82
N PRO A 204 7.01 -13.53 -23.14
CA PRO A 204 5.97 -13.23 -24.13
C PRO A 204 4.88 -14.29 -24.29
N ASP A 205 5.10 -15.51 -23.80
CA ASP A 205 4.14 -16.60 -23.85
C ASP A 205 3.29 -16.70 -22.56
N ALA A 206 3.58 -15.87 -21.55
CA ALA A 206 2.86 -15.86 -20.29
C ALA A 206 1.45 -15.24 -20.43
N PRO A 207 0.45 -15.71 -19.68
CA PRO A 207 -0.83 -15.03 -19.59
C PRO A 207 -0.66 -13.57 -19.13
N LEU A 208 -1.50 -12.66 -19.60
CA LEU A 208 -1.47 -11.22 -19.27
C LEU A 208 -0.14 -10.52 -19.60
N HIS A 209 0.72 -11.10 -20.48
CA HIS A 209 1.98 -10.46 -20.84
C HIS A 209 1.76 -9.10 -21.52
N GLU A 210 0.85 -9.04 -22.50
CA GLU A 210 0.58 -7.82 -23.27
C GLU A 210 0.00 -6.73 -22.37
N GLU A 211 -0.93 -7.07 -21.48
CA GLU A 211 -1.54 -6.16 -20.52
C GLU A 211 -0.51 -5.65 -19.47
N ASN A 212 0.32 -6.55 -18.94
CA ASN A 212 1.38 -6.16 -18.02
C ASN A 212 2.43 -5.26 -18.68
N GLN A 213 2.79 -5.52 -19.94
CA GLN A 213 3.69 -4.65 -20.70
C GLN A 213 3.07 -3.27 -20.93
N LEU A 214 1.81 -3.22 -21.30
CA LEU A 214 1.09 -1.96 -21.55
C LEU A 214 1.00 -1.12 -20.27
N VAL A 215 0.60 -1.72 -19.15
CA VAL A 215 0.49 -0.98 -17.89
C VAL A 215 1.87 -0.58 -17.36
N PHE A 216 2.90 -1.40 -17.58
CA PHE A 216 4.27 -1.02 -17.20
C PHE A 216 4.78 0.18 -18.01
N GLU A 217 4.57 0.19 -19.34
CA GLU A 217 4.93 1.35 -20.17
C GLU A 217 4.25 2.63 -19.65
N LEU A 218 2.96 2.54 -19.35
CA LEU A 218 2.20 3.65 -18.79
C LEU A 218 2.74 4.09 -17.42
N ALA A 219 2.98 3.14 -16.52
CA ALA A 219 3.47 3.40 -15.17
C ALA A 219 4.89 4.00 -15.17
N ASP A 220 5.79 3.50 -16.01
CA ASP A 220 7.15 4.01 -16.15
C ASP A 220 7.15 5.47 -16.62
N ARG A 221 6.29 5.80 -17.58
CA ARG A 221 6.12 7.18 -18.06
C ARG A 221 5.51 8.09 -16.97
N MET A 222 4.53 7.61 -16.20
CA MET A 222 3.97 8.35 -15.06
C MET A 222 5.04 8.59 -13.99
N HIS A 223 5.87 7.59 -13.72
CA HIS A 223 6.97 7.66 -12.77
C HIS A 223 8.01 8.73 -13.17
N GLU A 224 8.50 8.69 -14.42
CA GLU A 224 9.46 9.67 -14.90
C GLU A 224 8.88 11.08 -14.93
N GLN A 225 7.63 11.25 -15.37
CA GLN A 225 6.96 12.55 -15.33
C GLN A 225 6.87 13.09 -13.91
N ARG A 226 6.45 12.27 -12.95
CA ARG A 226 6.32 12.67 -11.54
C ARG A 226 7.67 13.09 -10.96
N LYS A 227 8.75 12.44 -11.34
CA LYS A 227 10.12 12.75 -10.96
C LYS A 227 10.59 14.08 -11.58
N GLU A 228 10.31 14.30 -12.86
CA GLU A 228 10.60 15.57 -13.56
C GLU A 228 9.81 16.73 -12.93
N ASP A 229 8.56 16.50 -12.52
CA ASP A 229 7.73 17.45 -11.80
C ASP A 229 8.25 17.78 -10.39
N GLY A 230 9.22 17.02 -9.89
CA GLY A 230 9.92 17.27 -8.62
C GLY A 230 9.39 16.45 -7.44
N SER A 231 8.69 15.35 -7.66
CA SER A 231 8.44 14.36 -6.60
C SER A 231 9.75 13.74 -6.13
N LEU A 232 9.85 13.45 -4.85
CA LEU A 232 11.00 12.77 -4.27
C LEU A 232 10.86 11.25 -4.48
N VAL A 233 11.83 10.64 -5.17
CA VAL A 233 11.89 9.22 -5.45
C VAL A 233 13.06 8.60 -4.69
N LEU A 234 12.80 8.07 -3.51
CA LEU A 234 13.86 7.54 -2.64
C LEU A 234 14.38 6.17 -3.06
N ASN A 235 13.58 5.36 -3.75
CA ASN A 235 14.02 4.04 -4.24
C ASN A 235 14.18 4.02 -5.77
N PRO A 236 15.33 4.44 -6.31
CA PRO A 236 15.54 4.51 -7.75
C PRO A 236 15.73 3.13 -8.44
N ARG A 237 15.80 2.06 -7.65
CA ARG A 237 16.02 0.68 -8.13
C ARG A 237 14.85 -0.22 -7.78
N ARG A 238 13.66 0.33 -7.71
CA ARG A 238 12.44 -0.42 -7.51
C ARG A 238 12.21 -1.34 -8.71
N ASP A 239 11.67 -2.53 -8.48
CA ASP A 239 11.28 -3.40 -9.59
C ASP A 239 10.06 -2.84 -10.34
N ARG A 240 9.84 -3.38 -11.56
CA ARG A 240 8.80 -2.92 -12.48
C ARG A 240 7.39 -3.16 -11.92
N ALA A 241 7.17 -4.30 -11.31
CA ALA A 241 5.88 -4.66 -10.76
C ALA A 241 5.44 -3.71 -9.63
N HIS A 242 6.35 -3.34 -8.74
CA HIS A 242 6.05 -2.33 -7.73
C HIS A 242 5.82 -0.93 -8.33
N THR A 243 6.53 -0.60 -9.42
CA THR A 243 6.30 0.68 -10.12
C THR A 243 4.90 0.73 -10.71
N ILE A 244 4.41 -0.36 -11.32
CA ILE A 244 3.05 -0.47 -11.85
C ILE A 244 2.04 -0.11 -10.75
N ILE A 245 2.06 -0.83 -9.65
CA ILE A 245 1.04 -0.67 -8.60
C ILE A 245 1.15 0.70 -7.94
N GLU A 246 2.37 1.17 -7.61
CA GLU A 246 2.54 2.50 -7.02
C GLU A 246 1.96 3.60 -7.90
N GLU A 247 2.31 3.64 -9.17
CA GLU A 247 1.88 4.74 -10.05
C GLU A 247 0.39 4.67 -10.37
N CYS A 248 -0.19 3.47 -10.56
CA CYS A 248 -1.62 3.31 -10.71
C CYS A 248 -2.38 3.80 -9.47
N MET A 249 -1.96 3.40 -8.28
CA MET A 249 -2.58 3.83 -7.02
C MET A 249 -2.41 5.33 -6.76
N LEU A 250 -1.24 5.89 -7.04
CA LEU A 250 -1.02 7.34 -6.93
C LEU A 250 -1.91 8.12 -7.89
N LYS A 251 -2.06 7.63 -9.13
CA LYS A 251 -2.90 8.27 -10.15
C LYS A 251 -4.36 8.24 -9.74
N ALA A 252 -4.89 7.10 -9.29
CA ALA A 252 -6.26 6.95 -8.81
C ALA A 252 -6.52 7.80 -7.56
N ASN A 253 -5.65 7.75 -6.56
CA ASN A 253 -5.77 8.59 -5.35
C ASN A 253 -5.84 10.08 -5.71
N LYS A 254 -5.01 10.54 -6.66
CA LYS A 254 -5.02 11.92 -7.13
C LYS A 254 -6.33 12.27 -7.85
N ALA A 255 -6.85 11.37 -8.71
CA ALA A 255 -8.10 11.55 -9.43
C ALA A 255 -9.29 11.70 -8.45
N VAL A 256 -9.41 10.80 -7.48
CA VAL A 256 -10.47 10.86 -6.46
C VAL A 256 -10.36 12.12 -5.62
N THR A 257 -9.15 12.49 -5.20
CA THR A 257 -8.93 13.69 -4.39
C THR A 257 -9.33 14.95 -5.18
N HIS A 258 -9.03 14.99 -6.48
CA HIS A 258 -9.43 16.09 -7.35
C HIS A 258 -10.95 16.17 -7.48
N GLU A 259 -11.63 15.04 -7.67
CA GLU A 259 -13.09 14.98 -7.75
C GLU A 259 -13.76 15.51 -6.49
N LEU A 260 -13.30 15.09 -5.30
CA LEU A 260 -13.81 15.56 -4.02
C LEU A 260 -13.61 17.07 -3.81
N MET A 261 -12.39 17.57 -4.10
CA MET A 261 -12.05 18.97 -3.84
C MET A 261 -12.59 19.95 -4.87
N TRP A 262 -12.35 19.64 -6.15
CA TRP A 262 -12.61 20.60 -7.20
C TRP A 262 -14.03 20.51 -7.75
N ASN A 263 -14.53 19.28 -7.93
CA ASN A 263 -15.82 19.10 -8.57
C ASN A 263 -16.98 19.11 -7.57
N ARG A 264 -16.80 18.50 -6.38
CA ARG A 264 -17.87 18.46 -5.37
C ARG A 264 -17.69 19.45 -4.23
N GLY A 265 -16.44 19.83 -3.93
CA GLY A 265 -16.16 20.74 -2.82
C GLY A 265 -16.50 20.14 -1.45
N VAL A 266 -16.34 18.82 -1.29
CA VAL A 266 -16.67 18.09 -0.06
C VAL A 266 -15.41 17.93 0.79
N GLU A 267 -15.53 18.09 2.10
CA GLU A 267 -14.44 17.81 3.02
C GLU A 267 -14.14 16.29 3.02
N ALA A 268 -12.85 15.94 3.13
CA ALA A 268 -12.38 14.55 3.10
C ALA A 268 -11.16 14.36 4.01
N MET A 269 -10.67 13.13 4.13
CA MET A 269 -9.42 12.84 4.83
C MET A 269 -8.24 12.98 3.86
N TYR A 270 -7.50 14.08 3.98
CA TYR A 270 -6.32 14.37 3.15
C TYR A 270 -5.06 13.86 3.81
N ARG A 271 -4.11 13.39 2.99
CA ARG A 271 -2.76 13.00 3.43
C ARG A 271 -1.81 14.17 3.25
N VAL A 272 -1.58 14.90 4.31
CA VAL A 272 -0.72 16.10 4.31
C VAL A 272 0.69 15.72 4.75
N HIS A 273 1.68 16.05 3.93
CA HIS A 273 3.09 15.85 4.22
C HIS A 273 3.79 17.21 4.22
N PRO A 274 4.08 17.79 5.40
CA PRO A 274 4.67 19.10 5.49
C PRO A 274 6.08 19.17 4.87
N GLN A 275 6.45 20.36 4.41
CA GLN A 275 7.78 20.60 3.89
C GLN A 275 8.80 20.71 5.04
N PRO A 276 10.00 20.10 4.91
CA PRO A 276 11.13 20.41 5.79
C PRO A 276 11.53 21.87 5.68
N THR A 277 12.08 22.43 6.75
CA THR A 277 12.65 23.77 6.71
C THR A 277 13.91 23.81 5.82
N PRO A 278 14.28 24.99 5.27
CA PRO A 278 15.54 25.13 4.51
C PRO A 278 16.76 24.63 5.29
N ASP A 279 16.85 24.94 6.58
CA ASP A 279 17.96 24.51 7.45
C ASP A 279 18.03 22.96 7.63
N GLU A 280 16.88 22.27 7.58
CA GLU A 280 16.83 20.82 7.64
C GLU A 280 17.28 20.20 6.31
N TRP A 281 16.85 20.77 5.18
CA TRP A 281 17.34 20.36 3.87
C TRP A 281 18.84 20.57 3.71
N ASP A 282 19.35 21.73 4.14
CA ASP A 282 20.79 22.02 4.11
C ASP A 282 21.60 20.97 4.88
N LYS A 283 21.12 20.55 6.05
CA LYS A 283 21.75 19.48 6.84
C LYS A 283 21.76 18.15 6.12
N ALA A 284 20.63 17.75 5.49
CA ALA A 284 20.55 16.53 4.75
C ALA A 284 21.50 16.52 3.55
N LEU A 285 21.51 17.61 2.76
CA LEU A 285 22.37 17.71 1.58
C LEU A 285 23.86 17.74 1.93
N VAL A 286 24.25 18.39 3.04
CA VAL A 286 25.63 18.35 3.57
C VAL A 286 25.99 16.92 3.99
N GLU A 287 25.14 16.23 4.74
CA GLU A 287 25.37 14.82 5.14
C GLU A 287 25.54 13.93 3.90
N ILE A 288 24.73 14.13 2.86
CA ILE A 288 24.82 13.37 1.59
C ILE A 288 26.12 13.70 0.85
N GLN A 289 26.51 14.98 0.78
CA GLN A 289 27.73 15.40 0.11
C GLN A 289 29.01 14.85 0.77
N ASP A 290 28.97 14.56 2.06
CA ASP A 290 30.09 14.00 2.82
C ASP A 290 30.25 12.47 2.64
N LEU A 291 29.30 11.81 1.95
CA LEU A 291 29.38 10.37 1.67
C LEU A 291 30.44 10.06 0.59
N ASP A 292 31.24 9.02 0.83
CA ASP A 292 32.32 8.63 -0.09
C ASP A 292 31.81 8.25 -1.47
N GLY A 293 32.29 8.96 -2.48
CA GLY A 293 31.95 8.75 -3.89
C GLY A 293 30.57 9.28 -4.30
N VAL A 294 29.94 10.11 -3.46
CA VAL A 294 28.67 10.78 -3.76
C VAL A 294 28.94 12.24 -4.15
N SER A 295 28.21 12.73 -5.13
CA SER A 295 28.26 14.12 -5.58
C SER A 295 26.84 14.67 -5.67
N VAL A 296 26.54 15.70 -4.90
CA VAL A 296 25.28 16.45 -5.04
C VAL A 296 25.47 17.47 -6.17
N PRO A 297 24.62 17.46 -7.21
CA PRO A 297 24.76 18.40 -8.34
C PRO A 297 24.79 19.86 -7.89
N GLY A 298 25.80 20.61 -8.34
CA GLY A 298 25.97 22.01 -8.01
C GLY A 298 24.84 22.88 -8.57
N GLY A 299 24.27 23.78 -7.76
CA GLY A 299 23.17 24.67 -8.14
C GLY A 299 21.76 24.12 -7.90
N SER A 300 21.63 22.90 -7.37
CA SER A 300 20.34 22.25 -7.12
C SER A 300 19.73 22.50 -5.75
N TRP A 301 20.30 23.39 -4.97
CA TRP A 301 19.80 23.73 -3.62
C TRP A 301 18.49 24.55 -3.67
N ASP A 302 18.11 25.04 -4.87
CA ASP A 302 16.82 25.71 -5.07
C ASP A 302 15.64 24.70 -5.06
N ASP A 303 15.90 23.44 -5.46
CA ASP A 303 14.95 22.32 -5.32
C ASP A 303 15.66 21.09 -4.75
N PRO A 304 15.66 20.93 -3.42
CA PRO A 304 16.35 19.83 -2.74
C PRO A 304 15.89 18.44 -3.18
N ARG A 305 14.62 18.26 -3.57
CA ARG A 305 14.08 16.96 -4.02
C ARG A 305 14.71 16.54 -5.34
N LYS A 306 14.79 17.48 -6.31
CA LYS A 306 15.47 17.22 -7.59
C LYS A 306 16.96 16.93 -7.41
N ALA A 307 17.61 17.65 -6.46
CA ALA A 307 18.99 17.37 -6.10
C ALA A 307 19.19 15.95 -5.56
N VAL A 308 18.32 15.51 -4.65
CA VAL A 308 18.35 14.16 -4.08
C VAL A 308 18.10 13.11 -5.16
N ASN A 309 17.08 13.28 -6.01
CA ASN A 309 16.80 12.35 -7.11
C ASN A 309 18.00 12.16 -8.02
N ALA A 310 18.58 13.26 -8.51
CA ALA A 310 19.77 13.22 -9.38
C ALA A 310 20.98 12.58 -8.66
N THR A 311 21.14 12.83 -7.36
CA THR A 311 22.19 12.20 -6.56
C THR A 311 22.00 10.69 -6.45
N LEU A 312 20.76 10.22 -6.20
CA LEU A 312 20.42 8.79 -6.08
C LEU A 312 20.67 8.02 -7.39
N GLU A 313 20.46 8.65 -8.56
CA GLU A 313 20.71 8.04 -9.86
C GLU A 313 22.20 7.75 -10.11
N GLU A 314 23.06 8.69 -9.71
CA GLU A 314 24.50 8.63 -9.95
C GLU A 314 25.26 7.96 -8.80
N ALA A 315 24.64 7.83 -7.61
CA ALA A 315 25.31 7.32 -6.43
C ALA A 315 25.71 5.84 -6.53
N PRO A 316 26.86 5.46 -5.94
CA PRO A 316 27.20 4.05 -5.78
C PRO A 316 26.14 3.29 -4.98
N SER A 317 25.83 2.05 -5.38
CA SER A 317 24.79 1.22 -4.71
C SER A 317 24.94 1.14 -3.20
N ARG A 318 26.19 1.07 -2.70
CA ARG A 318 26.48 1.02 -1.25
C ARG A 318 26.08 2.28 -0.49
N GLN A 319 25.79 3.39 -1.16
CA GLN A 319 25.46 4.67 -0.53
C GLN A 319 23.96 4.98 -0.58
N LEU A 320 23.15 4.24 -1.34
CA LEU A 320 21.73 4.53 -1.52
C LEU A 320 20.98 4.59 -0.17
N ASP A 321 21.17 3.60 0.68
CA ASP A 321 20.54 3.56 2.00
C ASP A 321 20.95 4.74 2.89
N SER A 322 22.23 5.16 2.79
CA SER A 322 22.74 6.31 3.55
C SER A 322 22.11 7.61 3.09
N ILE A 323 21.94 7.78 1.76
CA ILE A 323 21.28 8.95 1.18
C ILE A 323 19.81 8.99 1.59
N GLN A 324 19.09 7.88 1.44
CA GLN A 324 17.70 7.75 1.87
C GLN A 324 17.54 8.10 3.35
N TRP A 325 18.41 7.54 4.19
CA TRP A 325 18.39 7.78 5.63
C TRP A 325 18.64 9.24 5.99
N ALA A 326 19.58 9.92 5.32
CA ALA A 326 19.83 11.35 5.53
C ALA A 326 18.61 12.21 5.22
N VAL A 327 17.89 11.88 4.11
CA VAL A 327 16.64 12.55 3.75
C VAL A 327 15.53 12.22 4.74
N MET A 328 15.31 10.95 5.07
CA MET A 328 14.24 10.54 5.98
C MET A 328 14.34 11.15 7.37
N LYS A 329 15.55 11.42 7.86
CA LYS A 329 15.77 12.11 9.16
C LYS A 329 15.15 13.51 9.22
N VAL A 330 15.14 14.22 8.10
CA VAL A 330 14.66 15.61 8.04
C VAL A 330 13.22 15.74 7.56
N MET A 331 12.67 14.68 6.96
CA MET A 331 11.29 14.68 6.49
C MET A 331 10.31 14.62 7.67
N PRO A 332 9.40 15.59 7.80
CA PRO A 332 8.31 15.51 8.76
C PRO A 332 7.42 14.30 8.44
N ARG A 333 6.74 13.78 9.46
CA ARG A 333 5.79 12.68 9.23
C ARG A 333 4.53 13.20 8.53
N ALA A 334 4.08 12.51 7.50
CA ALA A 334 2.78 12.76 6.88
C ALA A 334 1.64 12.40 7.86
N LYS A 335 0.54 13.17 7.81
CA LYS A 335 -0.62 13.03 8.70
C LYS A 335 -1.91 13.11 7.91
N TYR A 336 -2.97 12.53 8.45
CA TYR A 336 -4.32 12.78 7.96
C TYR A 336 -4.87 14.07 8.55
N MET A 337 -5.51 14.87 7.71
CA MET A 337 -6.12 16.15 8.07
C MET A 337 -7.42 16.35 7.27
N SER A 338 -8.40 17.02 7.85
CA SER A 338 -9.61 17.42 7.12
C SER A 338 -9.40 18.65 6.23
N ASP A 339 -8.25 19.32 6.39
CA ASP A 339 -7.83 20.47 5.62
C ASP A 339 -6.63 20.08 4.74
N PRO A 340 -6.70 20.24 3.40
CA PRO A 340 -5.63 19.86 2.48
C PRO A 340 -4.45 20.84 2.45
N PHE A 341 -4.55 22.00 3.10
CA PHE A 341 -3.53 23.05 3.03
C PHE A 341 -2.16 22.55 3.52
N GLY A 342 -1.17 22.69 2.64
CA GLY A 342 0.19 22.16 2.85
C GLY A 342 0.57 21.06 1.88
N GLY A 343 -0.39 20.41 1.23
CA GLY A 343 -0.17 19.41 0.21
C GLY A 343 0.64 18.20 0.69
N HIS A 344 1.16 17.44 -0.26
CA HIS A 344 2.07 16.32 0.02
C HIS A 344 3.46 16.61 -0.53
N HIS A 345 4.35 17.18 0.30
CA HIS A 345 5.65 17.70 -0.14
C HIS A 345 6.51 16.65 -0.89
N ALA A 346 6.62 15.43 -0.38
CA ALA A 346 7.45 14.41 -1.03
C ALA A 346 6.91 14.01 -2.42
N LEU A 347 5.59 13.94 -2.60
CA LEU A 347 4.96 13.63 -3.89
C LEU A 347 4.80 14.86 -4.80
N ASN A 348 5.11 16.04 -4.32
CA ASN A 348 4.88 17.32 -5.01
C ASN A 348 3.42 17.52 -5.46
N PHE A 349 2.47 17.10 -4.63
CA PHE A 349 1.05 17.27 -4.88
C PHE A 349 0.49 18.40 -4.00
N ASP A 350 -0.27 19.31 -4.61
CA ASP A 350 -0.94 20.39 -3.89
C ASP A 350 -2.02 19.87 -2.95
N ILE A 351 -2.71 18.80 -3.35
CA ILE A 351 -3.68 18.06 -2.56
C ILE A 351 -3.48 16.57 -2.80
N TYR A 352 -3.64 15.78 -1.74
CA TYR A 352 -3.54 14.32 -1.84
C TYR A 352 -4.38 13.65 -0.76
N GLY A 353 -5.05 12.57 -1.08
CA GLY A 353 -5.82 11.73 -0.18
C GLY A 353 -5.63 10.26 -0.54
N HIS A 354 -5.98 9.39 0.37
CA HIS A 354 -5.98 7.95 0.14
C HIS A 354 -7.40 7.44 -0.16
N PHE A 355 -7.50 6.52 -1.09
CA PHE A 355 -8.75 5.87 -1.49
C PHE A 355 -8.57 4.37 -1.78
N THR A 356 -7.35 3.92 -2.05
CA THR A 356 -7.07 2.63 -2.69
C THR A 356 -6.88 1.46 -1.73
N SER A 357 -7.12 1.61 -0.41
CA SER A 357 -6.96 0.50 0.54
C SER A 357 -7.97 0.55 1.70
N PRO A 358 -9.28 0.45 1.44
CA PRO A 358 -10.33 0.56 2.45
C PRO A 358 -10.43 -0.65 3.40
N ILE A 359 -9.89 -1.82 3.01
CA ILE A 359 -9.87 -3.02 3.87
C ILE A 359 -8.94 -2.80 5.07
N ARG A 360 -7.84 -2.04 4.87
CA ARG A 360 -6.77 -1.90 5.85
C ARG A 360 -6.49 -0.48 6.34
N ARG A 361 -7.16 0.55 5.81
CA ARG A 361 -6.98 1.94 6.26
C ARG A 361 -8.31 2.64 6.48
N LEU A 362 -8.48 3.19 7.67
CA LEU A 362 -9.67 3.97 8.03
C LEU A 362 -9.87 5.21 7.14
N SER A 363 -8.78 5.87 6.73
CA SER A 363 -8.86 7.04 5.85
C SER A 363 -9.55 6.74 4.53
N ASP A 364 -9.26 5.60 3.96
CA ASP A 364 -9.82 5.15 2.69
C ASP A 364 -11.28 4.75 2.85
N LEU A 365 -11.60 4.01 3.90
CA LEU A 365 -12.97 3.65 4.22
C LEU A 365 -13.87 4.89 4.40
N ILE A 366 -13.40 5.91 5.13
CA ILE A 366 -14.13 7.17 5.32
C ILE A 366 -14.23 7.94 4.00
N ASN A 367 -13.17 8.01 3.20
CA ASN A 367 -13.21 8.68 1.91
C ASN A 367 -14.19 7.98 0.95
N HIS A 368 -14.26 6.64 0.94
CA HIS A 368 -15.28 5.88 0.20
C HIS A 368 -16.69 6.28 0.63
N TRP A 369 -16.94 6.32 1.94
CA TRP A 369 -18.25 6.76 2.46
C TRP A 369 -18.61 8.16 1.97
N ILE A 370 -17.68 9.11 2.08
CA ILE A 370 -17.90 10.50 1.67
C ILE A 370 -18.16 10.63 0.16
N VAL A 371 -17.39 9.90 -0.67
CA VAL A 371 -17.54 9.95 -2.15
C VAL A 371 -18.96 9.59 -2.58
N TYR A 372 -19.53 8.56 -1.97
CA TYR A 372 -20.82 8.02 -2.41
C TYR A 372 -22.04 8.61 -1.72
N THR A 373 -21.89 9.05 -0.48
CA THR A 373 -23.02 9.58 0.28
C THR A 373 -23.07 11.10 0.32
N ASN A 374 -21.96 11.80 0.04
CA ASN A 374 -21.73 13.20 0.37
C ASN A 374 -21.97 13.52 1.86
N ASP A 375 -21.96 12.51 2.72
CA ASP A 375 -22.15 12.63 4.16
C ASP A 375 -20.78 12.68 4.84
N VAL A 376 -20.44 13.84 5.36
CA VAL A 376 -19.14 14.08 6.04
C VAL A 376 -19.35 13.87 7.53
N PRO A 377 -18.62 12.95 8.19
CA PRO A 377 -18.69 12.76 9.63
C PRO A 377 -18.46 14.07 10.41
N GLU A 378 -19.31 14.40 11.37
CA GLU A 378 -19.19 15.63 12.18
C GLU A 378 -17.85 15.70 12.94
N ASP A 379 -17.26 14.54 13.26
CA ASP A 379 -15.99 14.41 13.97
C ASP A 379 -14.80 14.11 13.06
N LEU A 380 -14.88 14.42 11.74
CA LEU A 380 -13.85 14.12 10.73
C LEU A 380 -12.43 14.50 11.19
N GLN A 381 -12.26 15.63 11.88
CA GLN A 381 -10.94 16.04 12.39
C GLN A 381 -10.43 15.08 13.47
N ALA A 382 -11.31 14.56 14.34
CA ALA A 382 -10.92 13.57 15.34
C ALA A 382 -10.55 12.24 14.71
N LEU A 383 -11.27 11.82 13.67
CA LEU A 383 -10.98 10.63 12.87
C LEU A 383 -9.64 10.76 12.14
N CYS A 384 -9.33 11.92 11.55
CA CYS A 384 -8.01 12.21 10.95
C CYS A 384 -6.87 12.06 11.97
N LYS A 385 -7.07 12.62 13.17
CA LYS A 385 -6.09 12.48 14.25
C LYS A 385 -5.92 11.01 14.66
N ARG A 386 -7.03 10.29 14.84
CA ARG A 386 -7.00 8.87 15.21
C ARG A 386 -6.27 8.03 14.17
N ALA A 387 -6.62 8.17 12.89
CA ALA A 387 -5.95 7.46 11.79
C ALA A 387 -4.44 7.74 11.77
N SER A 388 -4.02 8.99 12.01
CA SER A 388 -2.62 9.38 12.07
C SER A 388 -1.88 8.77 13.26
N ASP A 389 -2.50 8.79 14.45
CA ASP A 389 -1.90 8.27 15.67
C ASP A 389 -1.78 6.74 15.59
N LYS A 390 -2.86 6.04 15.21
CA LYS A 390 -2.87 4.57 15.09
C LYS A 390 -1.94 4.06 13.98
N GLN A 391 -1.83 4.76 12.84
CA GLN A 391 -0.84 4.42 11.82
C GLN A 391 0.60 4.54 12.37
N LYS A 392 0.88 5.59 13.12
CA LYS A 392 2.20 5.76 13.73
C LYS A 392 2.51 4.63 14.72
N ASP A 393 1.53 4.22 15.52
CA ASP A 393 1.67 3.16 16.50
C ASP A 393 1.87 1.81 15.80
N ALA A 394 1.10 1.50 14.75
CA ALA A 394 1.27 0.32 13.91
C ALA A 394 2.69 0.22 13.32
N GLU A 395 3.15 1.25 12.60
CA GLU A 395 4.49 1.29 12.00
C GLU A 395 5.63 1.18 13.06
N THR A 396 5.39 1.72 14.26
CA THR A 396 6.37 1.62 15.35
C THR A 396 6.40 0.22 15.94
N CYS A 397 5.24 -0.41 16.12
CA CYS A 397 5.10 -1.79 16.57
C CYS A 397 5.79 -2.74 15.59
N GLU A 398 5.49 -2.64 14.30
CA GLU A 398 6.11 -3.46 13.24
C GLU A 398 7.63 -3.34 13.23
N ARG A 399 8.14 -2.11 13.31
CA ARG A 399 9.60 -1.87 13.37
C ARG A 399 10.24 -2.45 14.62
N GLU A 400 9.61 -2.30 15.79
CA GLU A 400 10.13 -2.86 17.05
C GLU A 400 10.10 -4.38 17.04
N TYR A 401 9.07 -4.99 16.44
CA TYR A 401 8.99 -6.44 16.31
C TYR A 401 10.04 -6.98 15.33
N LYS A 402 10.19 -6.38 14.13
CA LYS A 402 11.25 -6.74 13.17
C LYS A 402 12.65 -6.63 13.77
N LYS A 403 12.88 -5.57 14.54
CA LYS A 403 14.15 -5.41 15.27
C LYS A 403 14.38 -6.54 16.28
N PHE A 404 13.33 -6.90 17.04
CA PHE A 404 13.41 -8.01 17.99
C PHE A 404 13.69 -9.36 17.30
N LEU A 405 13.03 -9.65 16.16
CA LEU A 405 13.34 -10.84 15.37
C LEU A 405 14.83 -10.91 15.02
N SER A 406 15.40 -9.79 14.55
CA SER A 406 16.82 -9.70 14.24
C SER A 406 17.72 -9.92 15.49
N GLU A 407 17.32 -9.41 16.65
CA GLU A 407 18.05 -9.60 17.93
C GLU A 407 18.06 -11.06 18.36
N VAL A 408 17.02 -11.82 18.06
CA VAL A 408 16.92 -13.26 18.34
C VAL A 408 17.42 -14.15 17.19
N GLY A 409 18.04 -13.55 16.16
CA GLY A 409 18.66 -14.28 15.05
C GLY A 409 17.71 -14.72 13.96
N LEU A 410 16.46 -14.22 13.95
CA LEU A 410 15.48 -14.48 12.90
C LEU A 410 15.49 -13.39 11.82
N ASP A 411 15.42 -13.80 10.56
CA ASP A 411 15.19 -12.89 9.43
C ASP A 411 13.69 -12.62 9.28
N ALA A 412 13.28 -11.36 9.43
CA ALA A 412 11.89 -10.96 9.36
C ALA A 412 11.23 -11.27 8.01
N ASN A 413 12.00 -11.17 6.91
CA ASN A 413 11.47 -11.49 5.57
C ASN A 413 11.31 -13.01 5.40
N ALA A 414 12.25 -13.81 5.91
CA ALA A 414 12.13 -15.26 5.90
C ALA A 414 10.92 -15.71 6.72
N VAL A 415 10.70 -15.13 7.91
CA VAL A 415 9.52 -15.41 8.75
C VAL A 415 8.23 -15.02 8.03
N ASN A 416 8.20 -13.86 7.38
CA ASN A 416 7.02 -13.40 6.65
C ASN A 416 6.68 -14.32 5.47
N ASN A 417 7.67 -14.64 4.64
CA ASN A 417 7.46 -15.40 3.41
C ASN A 417 7.25 -16.90 3.61
N ARG A 418 7.77 -17.47 4.70
CA ARG A 418 7.80 -18.92 4.95
C ARG A 418 6.95 -19.35 6.15
N GLY A 419 6.53 -18.41 7.00
CA GLY A 419 5.88 -18.70 8.28
C GLY A 419 6.84 -19.29 9.31
N LEU A 420 6.29 -19.65 10.47
CA LEU A 420 7.00 -20.28 11.58
C LEU A 420 6.47 -21.69 11.83
N GLU A 421 7.36 -22.62 12.15
CA GLU A 421 7.06 -23.98 12.61
C GLU A 421 7.75 -24.21 13.95
N ILE A 422 6.97 -24.63 14.96
CA ILE A 422 7.51 -24.97 16.27
C ILE A 422 7.94 -26.44 16.23
N VAL A 423 9.21 -26.71 16.61
CA VAL A 423 9.77 -28.07 16.69
C VAL A 423 10.03 -28.47 18.14
N ASP A 424 9.75 -29.73 18.45
CA ASP A 424 9.91 -30.28 19.80
C ASP A 424 11.40 -30.46 20.20
N ASP A 425 12.25 -30.77 19.21
CA ASP A 425 13.70 -30.96 19.45
C ASP A 425 14.46 -29.70 19.02
N PRO A 426 15.13 -29.00 19.95
CA PRO A 426 15.94 -27.82 19.61
C PRO A 426 17.03 -28.06 18.57
N GLU A 427 17.48 -29.33 18.40
CA GLU A 427 18.49 -29.70 17.37
C GLU A 427 17.89 -29.60 15.94
N ASP A 428 16.55 -29.64 15.79
CA ASP A 428 15.84 -29.52 14.53
C ASP A 428 15.48 -28.05 14.19
N ALA A 429 15.73 -27.11 15.11
CA ALA A 429 15.44 -25.69 14.90
C ALA A 429 16.49 -25.03 13.98
N ASP A 430 16.03 -24.15 13.07
CA ASP A 430 16.90 -23.36 12.19
C ASP A 430 17.71 -22.30 12.98
N VAL A 431 17.18 -21.87 14.12
CA VAL A 431 17.81 -20.92 15.03
C VAL A 431 18.04 -21.61 16.37
N ALA A 432 19.30 -21.89 16.66
CA ALA A 432 19.71 -22.53 17.91
C ALA A 432 19.84 -21.53 19.06
N GLY A 433 19.04 -21.74 20.08
CA GLY A 433 19.32 -21.44 21.48
C GLY A 433 19.45 -19.98 21.90
N TYR A 434 18.51 -19.58 22.70
CA TYR A 434 18.76 -18.60 23.77
C TYR A 434 18.94 -19.34 25.10
#